data_f13ab0769a5eb73267ad003930cdafc8
#
_entry.id   f13ab0769a5eb73267ad003930cdafc8
#
_cell.length_a   1.000
_cell.length_b   1.000
_cell.length_c   1.000
_cell.angle_alpha   90.00
_cell.angle_beta   90.00
_cell.angle_gamma   90.00
#
_symmetry.space_group_name_H-M   'P 1'
#
loop_
_entity.id
_entity.type
_entity.pdbx_description
1 polymer ?
#
loop_
_entity_poly.entity_id
_entity_poly.type
_entity_poly.pdbx_seq_one_letter_code
_entity_poly.pdbx_strand_id
1 'polypeptide(L)'
;MEIEDTFCLVTTNATYTSKYVQEQIGKIEGDILIVVDEAHNFGAMRLSRYLRDDIKYRLALSATLERHGDEEGTQALYSYFGNKCIEYDLKRAIDEDKLTKYYYHPIIVSLSDDELEKYRELSAKISKACKFNEDGRAELSEAAKTLLIQRSRIVAGAIEKIAVLKELMKDYVNDNQILVYCGATKPYNPALDESESDDEGERQIVMISKMLGLELGMAVRHFTSNESAKEREEIKAQFAETNPYQALIAIKCLDEGVNIPSIKTAFILASSTNPKEYIQRRGRVLRKYPGKDYAVIYDFVTLPRPLNEVDAYEDNKSEISLARREIARMKEFGHISQNPQETDKLIKEITVAYGLDMIKNQEVDYEL
;
A
#
# COMPACT_ATOMS: atom_id res chain seq x y z
N MET A 1 7.11 -41.97 -26.89
CA MET A 1 6.80 -40.68 -26.29
C MET A 1 5.74 -40.98 -25.24
N GLU A 2 6.16 -41.13 -23.98
CA GLU A 2 5.20 -41.35 -22.90
C GLU A 2 4.35 -40.09 -22.82
N ILE A 3 3.06 -40.23 -23.01
CA ILE A 3 2.10 -39.15 -22.78
C ILE A 3 1.98 -39.09 -21.26
N GLU A 4 2.52 -38.03 -20.65
CA GLU A 4 2.27 -37.77 -19.21
C GLU A 4 0.76 -37.52 -19.06
N ASP A 5 0.11 -38.35 -18.26
CA ASP A 5 -1.33 -38.23 -17.98
C ASP A 5 -1.71 -36.97 -17.19
N THR A 6 -0.71 -36.26 -16.63
CA THR A 6 -0.90 -35.07 -15.86
C THR A 6 0.25 -34.05 -16.07
N PHE A 7 -0.08 -32.79 -16.17
CA PHE A 7 0.90 -31.69 -16.22
C PHE A 7 0.42 -30.47 -15.44
N CYS A 8 1.36 -29.59 -15.09
CA CYS A 8 1.07 -28.29 -14.46
C CYS A 8 1.60 -27.16 -15.33
N LEU A 9 0.73 -26.22 -15.68
CA LEU A 9 1.09 -25.00 -16.39
C LEU A 9 1.09 -23.82 -15.42
N VAL A 10 2.26 -23.20 -15.21
CA VAL A 10 2.38 -21.93 -14.45
C VAL A 10 2.59 -20.79 -15.45
N THR A 11 1.78 -19.75 -15.35
CA THR A 11 1.77 -18.66 -16.33
C THR A 11 1.37 -17.33 -15.70
N THR A 12 1.73 -16.21 -16.34
CA THR A 12 1.24 -14.88 -15.97
C THR A 12 -0.16 -14.63 -16.52
N ASN A 13 -0.91 -13.67 -15.96
CA ASN A 13 -2.21 -13.27 -16.49
C ASN A 13 -2.13 -12.86 -17.96
N ALA A 14 -1.08 -12.14 -18.36
CA ALA A 14 -0.87 -11.73 -19.75
C ALA A 14 -0.71 -12.92 -20.71
N THR A 15 0.06 -13.93 -20.31
CA THR A 15 0.26 -15.14 -21.08
C THR A 15 -1.01 -16.01 -21.08
N TYR A 16 -1.67 -16.17 -19.93
CA TYR A 16 -2.94 -16.91 -19.81
C TYR A 16 -4.00 -16.36 -20.75
N THR A 17 -4.14 -15.03 -20.85
CA THR A 17 -5.15 -14.39 -21.70
C THR A 17 -4.79 -14.35 -23.18
N SER A 18 -3.61 -14.87 -23.58
CA SER A 18 -3.23 -14.93 -24.98
C SER A 18 -4.10 -15.94 -25.75
N LYS A 19 -4.42 -15.61 -27.01
CA LYS A 19 -5.23 -16.46 -27.87
C LYS A 19 -4.67 -17.88 -27.96
N TYR A 20 -3.34 -17.99 -28.12
CA TYR A 20 -2.68 -19.28 -28.23
C TYR A 20 -2.90 -20.16 -26.98
N VAL A 21 -2.68 -19.63 -25.78
CA VAL A 21 -2.85 -20.41 -24.54
C VAL A 21 -4.31 -20.81 -24.34
N GLN A 22 -5.26 -19.89 -24.59
CA GLN A 22 -6.69 -20.21 -24.51
C GLN A 22 -7.12 -21.32 -25.48
N GLU A 23 -6.58 -21.32 -26.70
CA GLU A 23 -6.81 -22.39 -27.68
C GLU A 23 -6.21 -23.74 -27.24
N GLN A 24 -5.02 -23.74 -26.59
CA GLN A 24 -4.42 -24.97 -26.08
C GLN A 24 -5.22 -25.52 -24.89
N ILE A 25 -5.63 -24.67 -23.95
CA ILE A 25 -6.47 -25.08 -22.81
C ILE A 25 -7.78 -25.71 -23.31
N GLY A 26 -8.40 -25.11 -24.33
CA GLY A 26 -9.64 -25.67 -24.95
C GLY A 26 -9.50 -27.03 -25.61
N LYS A 27 -8.27 -27.54 -25.83
CA LYS A 27 -8.01 -28.86 -26.39
C LYS A 27 -7.71 -29.93 -25.31
N ILE A 28 -7.65 -29.55 -24.06
CA ILE A 28 -7.36 -30.50 -22.98
C ILE A 28 -8.60 -31.37 -22.76
N GLU A 29 -8.41 -32.66 -22.91
CA GLU A 29 -9.42 -33.66 -22.58
C GLU A 29 -9.16 -34.12 -21.13
N GLY A 30 -10.14 -33.94 -20.25
CA GLY A 30 -10.04 -34.35 -18.86
C GLY A 30 -10.35 -33.24 -17.85
N ASP A 31 -10.08 -33.53 -16.58
CA ASP A 31 -10.36 -32.61 -15.49
C ASP A 31 -9.27 -31.52 -15.39
N ILE A 32 -9.68 -30.26 -15.36
CA ILE A 32 -8.79 -29.10 -15.18
C ILE A 32 -9.06 -28.47 -13.82
N LEU A 33 -7.99 -28.22 -13.07
CA LEU A 33 -8.00 -27.32 -11.92
C LEU A 33 -7.31 -26.01 -12.31
N ILE A 34 -8.02 -24.89 -12.20
CA ILE A 34 -7.41 -23.56 -12.26
C ILE A 34 -7.17 -23.04 -10.86
N VAL A 35 -5.93 -22.60 -10.60
CA VAL A 35 -5.56 -21.88 -9.37
C VAL A 35 -5.15 -20.46 -9.77
N VAL A 36 -5.88 -19.48 -9.28
CA VAL A 36 -5.62 -18.07 -9.60
C VAL A 36 -5.10 -17.36 -8.35
N ASP A 37 -3.83 -16.98 -8.40
CA ASP A 37 -3.23 -16.09 -7.38
C ASP A 37 -3.59 -14.63 -7.69
N GLU A 38 -3.74 -13.82 -6.65
CA GLU A 38 -4.27 -12.46 -6.73
C GLU A 38 -5.57 -12.39 -7.55
N ALA A 39 -6.50 -13.30 -7.23
CA ALA A 39 -7.71 -13.55 -8.02
C ALA A 39 -8.61 -12.32 -8.16
N HIS A 40 -8.52 -11.32 -7.25
CA HIS A 40 -9.22 -10.05 -7.36
C HIS A 40 -8.96 -9.33 -8.70
N ASN A 41 -7.81 -9.57 -9.36
CA ASN A 41 -7.51 -9.00 -10.68
C ASN A 41 -8.50 -9.49 -11.76
N PHE A 42 -9.00 -10.72 -11.63
CA PHE A 42 -9.96 -11.29 -12.56
C PHE A 42 -11.39 -10.77 -12.41
N GLY A 43 -11.68 -9.98 -11.37
CA GLY A 43 -12.92 -9.21 -11.30
C GLY A 43 -12.97 -8.01 -12.26
N ALA A 44 -11.82 -7.56 -12.79
CA ALA A 44 -11.80 -6.50 -13.79
C ALA A 44 -12.43 -6.98 -15.11
N MET A 45 -13.26 -6.14 -15.74
CA MET A 45 -14.01 -6.42 -16.98
C MET A 45 -13.15 -7.04 -18.08
N ARG A 46 -11.86 -6.63 -18.20
CA ARG A 46 -10.94 -7.17 -19.20
C ARG A 46 -10.56 -8.62 -18.90
N LEU A 47 -10.31 -8.98 -17.65
CA LEU A 47 -9.83 -10.31 -17.25
C LEU A 47 -10.99 -11.27 -16.95
N SER A 48 -12.13 -10.79 -16.49
CA SER A 48 -13.31 -11.62 -16.20
C SER A 48 -13.79 -12.44 -17.40
N ARG A 49 -13.55 -11.94 -18.62
CA ARG A 49 -13.88 -12.63 -19.88
C ARG A 49 -13.11 -13.95 -20.08
N TYR A 50 -12.02 -14.14 -19.33
CA TYR A 50 -11.19 -15.34 -19.41
C TYR A 50 -11.47 -16.33 -18.27
N LEU A 51 -12.48 -16.07 -17.45
CA LEU A 51 -13.04 -17.02 -16.50
C LEU A 51 -13.89 -18.03 -17.28
N ARG A 52 -13.33 -19.20 -17.51
CA ARG A 52 -13.90 -20.23 -18.40
C ARG A 52 -14.88 -21.13 -17.68
N ASP A 53 -16.09 -21.23 -18.16
CA ASP A 53 -17.14 -22.06 -17.55
C ASP A 53 -16.91 -23.58 -17.72
N ASP A 54 -16.12 -23.99 -18.71
CA ASP A 54 -15.76 -25.39 -18.97
C ASP A 54 -14.72 -25.94 -17.98
N ILE A 55 -14.08 -25.10 -17.16
CA ILE A 55 -13.18 -25.54 -16.10
C ILE A 55 -13.99 -25.90 -14.84
N LYS A 56 -13.90 -27.17 -14.43
CA LYS A 56 -14.70 -27.72 -13.33
C LYS A 56 -14.17 -27.36 -11.95
N TYR A 57 -12.87 -27.45 -11.74
CA TYR A 57 -12.25 -27.19 -10.44
C TYR A 57 -11.58 -25.83 -10.44
N ARG A 58 -11.92 -25.00 -9.44
CA ARG A 58 -11.56 -23.59 -9.42
C ARG A 58 -11.13 -23.18 -8.02
N LEU A 59 -9.95 -22.58 -7.89
CA LEU A 59 -9.42 -22.09 -6.64
C LEU A 59 -8.92 -20.64 -6.81
N ALA A 60 -9.48 -19.73 -6.05
CA ALA A 60 -9.01 -18.36 -5.96
C ALA A 60 -8.17 -18.17 -4.69
N LEU A 61 -7.01 -17.56 -4.84
CA LEU A 61 -6.17 -17.09 -3.74
C LEU A 61 -6.10 -15.56 -3.82
N SER A 62 -6.41 -14.89 -2.73
CA SER A 62 -6.33 -13.42 -2.65
C SER A 62 -6.27 -12.96 -1.20
N ALA A 63 -5.53 -11.92 -0.92
CA ALA A 63 -5.56 -11.25 0.38
C ALA A 63 -6.94 -10.61 0.65
N THR A 64 -7.59 -10.10 -0.40
CA THR A 64 -8.95 -9.57 -0.38
C THR A 64 -9.62 -9.92 -1.71
N LEU A 65 -10.78 -10.56 -1.68
CA LEU A 65 -11.58 -10.78 -2.89
C LEU A 65 -12.46 -9.58 -3.22
N GLU A 66 -12.84 -8.85 -2.19
CA GLU A 66 -13.66 -7.65 -2.31
C GLU A 66 -12.86 -6.54 -3.01
N ARG A 67 -13.45 -6.02 -4.06
CA ARG A 67 -12.87 -4.96 -4.89
C ARG A 67 -13.51 -3.64 -4.47
N HIS A 68 -12.69 -2.75 -3.94
CA HIS A 68 -13.18 -1.44 -3.51
C HIS A 68 -13.78 -0.68 -4.70
N GLY A 69 -15.05 -0.25 -4.57
CA GLY A 69 -15.78 0.46 -5.63
C GLY A 69 -16.15 -0.38 -6.87
N ASP A 70 -15.98 -1.72 -6.85
CA ASP A 70 -16.31 -2.62 -7.95
C ASP A 70 -17.08 -3.85 -7.44
N GLU A 71 -18.35 -3.65 -7.12
CA GLU A 71 -19.24 -4.71 -6.64
C GLU A 71 -19.53 -5.75 -7.73
N GLU A 72 -19.68 -5.31 -8.99
CA GLU A 72 -19.91 -6.23 -10.11
C GLU A 72 -18.73 -7.18 -10.31
N GLY A 73 -17.50 -6.65 -10.28
CA GLY A 73 -16.30 -7.46 -10.35
C GLY A 73 -16.17 -8.42 -9.16
N THR A 74 -16.53 -7.96 -7.95
CA THR A 74 -16.58 -8.81 -6.75
C THR A 74 -17.60 -9.93 -6.91
N GLN A 75 -18.81 -9.62 -7.36
CA GLN A 75 -19.87 -10.61 -7.60
C GLN A 75 -19.47 -11.63 -8.67
N ALA A 76 -18.80 -11.20 -9.74
CA ALA A 76 -18.29 -12.09 -10.78
C ALA A 76 -17.29 -13.11 -10.23
N LEU A 77 -16.39 -12.69 -9.32
CA LEU A 77 -15.46 -13.59 -8.65
C LEU A 77 -16.18 -14.64 -7.78
N TYR A 78 -17.11 -14.22 -6.95
CA TYR A 78 -17.89 -15.15 -6.12
C TYR A 78 -18.76 -16.10 -6.96
N SER A 79 -19.33 -15.61 -8.05
CA SER A 79 -20.13 -16.44 -8.97
C SER A 79 -19.28 -17.50 -9.66
N TYR A 80 -18.02 -17.19 -9.99
CA TYR A 80 -17.13 -18.13 -10.68
C TYR A 80 -16.42 -19.10 -9.74
N PHE A 81 -15.83 -18.60 -8.63
CA PHE A 81 -15.04 -19.41 -7.70
C PHE A 81 -15.84 -20.01 -6.56
N GLY A 82 -17.04 -19.51 -6.30
CA GLY A 82 -17.88 -19.93 -5.18
C GLY A 82 -17.54 -19.16 -3.90
N ASN A 83 -18.01 -19.68 -2.76
CA ASN A 83 -17.86 -19.05 -1.47
C ASN A 83 -16.45 -19.17 -0.90
N LYS A 84 -16.04 -18.21 -0.06
CA LYS A 84 -14.81 -18.27 0.70
C LYS A 84 -14.78 -19.51 1.59
N CYS A 85 -13.85 -20.42 1.33
CA CYS A 85 -13.72 -21.70 2.05
C CYS A 85 -12.72 -21.62 3.21
N ILE A 86 -11.71 -20.77 3.11
CA ILE A 86 -10.68 -20.59 4.15
C ILE A 86 -10.38 -19.11 4.27
N GLU A 87 -10.22 -18.66 5.50
CA GLU A 87 -9.63 -17.37 5.84
C GLU A 87 -8.40 -17.60 6.70
N TYR A 88 -7.26 -17.06 6.26
CA TYR A 88 -5.99 -17.13 6.96
C TYR A 88 -5.47 -15.71 7.12
N ASP A 89 -6.00 -15.01 8.11
CA ASP A 89 -5.69 -13.62 8.37
C ASP A 89 -4.30 -13.43 9.02
N LEU A 90 -3.87 -12.19 9.10
CA LEU A 90 -2.57 -11.83 9.63
C LEU A 90 -2.43 -12.18 11.11
N LYS A 91 -3.53 -12.03 11.89
CA LYS A 91 -3.55 -12.37 13.30
C LYS A 91 -3.28 -13.86 13.51
N ARG A 92 -4.00 -14.70 12.79
CA ARG A 92 -3.82 -16.15 12.82
C ARG A 92 -2.40 -16.56 12.39
N ALA A 93 -1.86 -15.91 11.35
CA ALA A 93 -0.49 -16.19 10.90
C ALA A 93 0.58 -15.83 11.96
N ILE A 94 0.35 -14.79 12.77
CA ILE A 94 1.21 -14.42 13.90
C ILE A 94 1.01 -15.40 15.06
N ASP A 95 -0.23 -15.73 15.41
CA ASP A 95 -0.56 -16.62 16.51
C ASP A 95 -0.03 -18.05 16.27
N GLU A 96 -0.06 -18.53 15.02
CA GLU A 96 0.50 -19.82 14.59
C GLU A 96 2.02 -19.76 14.28
N ASP A 97 2.70 -18.66 14.62
CA ASP A 97 4.14 -18.44 14.41
C ASP A 97 4.61 -18.58 12.95
N LYS A 98 3.74 -18.28 11.98
CA LYS A 98 4.09 -18.19 10.54
C LYS A 98 4.64 -16.83 10.16
N LEU A 99 4.24 -15.79 10.90
CA LEU A 99 4.74 -14.44 10.79
C LEU A 99 5.33 -13.96 12.11
N THR A 100 6.20 -12.97 12.04
CA THR A 100 6.87 -12.36 13.19
C THR A 100 5.91 -11.39 13.89
N LYS A 101 5.89 -11.37 15.21
CA LYS A 101 5.22 -10.35 16.01
C LYS A 101 5.83 -8.98 15.71
N TYR A 102 5.07 -7.88 15.96
CA TYR A 102 5.58 -6.55 15.67
C TYR A 102 5.09 -5.50 16.65
N TYR A 103 5.91 -4.46 16.80
CA TYR A 103 5.53 -3.19 17.40
C TYR A 103 5.14 -2.19 16.30
N TYR A 104 4.11 -1.40 16.56
CA TYR A 104 3.61 -0.42 15.62
C TYR A 104 3.63 0.97 16.26
N HIS A 105 4.34 1.89 15.62
CA HIS A 105 4.49 3.27 16.07
C HIS A 105 3.96 4.23 15.00
N PRO A 106 2.70 4.69 15.12
CA PRO A 106 2.19 5.74 14.25
C PRO A 106 2.87 7.07 14.58
N ILE A 107 3.46 7.70 13.57
CA ILE A 107 4.18 8.97 13.67
C ILE A 107 3.34 10.05 13.01
N ILE A 108 2.77 10.94 13.81
CA ILE A 108 1.98 12.05 13.29
C ILE A 108 2.89 13.07 12.61
N VAL A 109 2.52 13.45 11.41
CA VAL A 109 3.06 14.59 10.66
C VAL A 109 1.91 15.40 10.08
N SER A 110 2.15 16.68 9.83
CA SER A 110 1.14 17.59 9.29
C SER A 110 1.53 18.08 7.89
N LEU A 111 0.55 18.49 7.12
CA LEU A 111 0.80 19.23 5.90
C LEU A 111 1.27 20.64 6.25
N SER A 112 2.24 21.18 5.50
CA SER A 112 2.56 22.60 5.58
C SER A 112 1.38 23.45 5.08
N ASP A 113 1.41 24.76 5.34
CA ASP A 113 0.35 25.67 4.91
C ASP A 113 0.12 25.61 3.40
N ASP A 114 1.20 25.62 2.59
CA ASP A 114 1.14 25.53 1.15
C ASP A 114 0.60 24.16 0.67
N GLU A 115 1.02 23.08 1.33
CA GLU A 115 0.54 21.72 1.03
C GLU A 115 -0.95 21.58 1.38
N LEU A 116 -1.38 22.13 2.50
CA LEU A 116 -2.78 22.12 2.94
C LEU A 116 -3.66 22.95 2.00
N GLU A 117 -3.23 24.15 1.58
CA GLU A 117 -3.95 24.96 0.63
C GLU A 117 -4.13 24.21 -0.70
N LYS A 118 -3.06 23.60 -1.23
CA LYS A 118 -3.12 22.79 -2.45
C LYS A 118 -4.00 21.56 -2.30
N TYR A 119 -3.94 20.88 -1.17
CA TYR A 119 -4.81 19.75 -0.86
C TYR A 119 -6.30 20.14 -0.89
N ARG A 120 -6.65 21.28 -0.31
CA ARG A 120 -8.02 21.84 -0.31
C ARG A 120 -8.47 22.24 -1.72
N GLU A 121 -7.60 22.90 -2.48
CA GLU A 121 -7.87 23.26 -3.87
C GLU A 121 -8.21 22.03 -4.73
N LEU A 122 -7.36 20.98 -4.65
CA LEU A 122 -7.60 19.73 -5.37
C LEU A 122 -8.87 19.02 -4.89
N SER A 123 -9.14 19.01 -3.59
CA SER A 123 -10.37 18.42 -3.04
C SER A 123 -11.62 19.12 -3.55
N ALA A 124 -11.61 20.44 -3.67
CA ALA A 124 -12.70 21.20 -4.26
C ALA A 124 -12.89 20.94 -5.76
N LYS A 125 -11.79 20.76 -6.51
CA LYS A 125 -11.84 20.37 -7.94
C LYS A 125 -12.39 18.95 -8.10
N ILE A 126 -11.98 18.01 -7.27
CA ILE A 126 -12.47 16.62 -7.27
C ILE A 126 -13.98 16.61 -7.02
N SER A 127 -14.46 17.29 -5.99
CA SER A 127 -15.90 17.37 -5.68
C SER A 127 -16.74 17.88 -6.85
N LYS A 128 -16.21 18.82 -7.64
CA LYS A 128 -16.89 19.35 -8.85
C LYS A 128 -16.80 18.41 -10.06
N ALA A 129 -15.75 17.60 -10.15
CA ALA A 129 -15.51 16.68 -11.27
C ALA A 129 -16.21 15.32 -11.11
N CYS A 130 -16.64 14.98 -9.90
CA CYS A 130 -17.38 13.76 -9.62
C CYS A 130 -18.85 13.93 -10.04
N LYS A 131 -19.37 12.95 -10.76
CA LYS A 131 -20.80 12.82 -11.06
C LYS A 131 -21.37 11.70 -10.18
N PHE A 132 -22.60 11.87 -9.74
CA PHE A 132 -23.32 10.83 -9.05
C PHE A 132 -24.27 10.14 -10.04
N ASN A 133 -24.25 8.81 -10.08
CA ASN A 133 -25.26 8.04 -10.79
C ASN A 133 -26.60 8.07 -10.07
N GLU A 134 -27.65 7.47 -10.67
CA GLU A 134 -29.00 7.40 -10.08
C GLU A 134 -29.03 6.67 -8.72
N ASP A 135 -28.06 5.81 -8.44
CA ASP A 135 -27.90 5.06 -7.17
C ASP A 135 -27.11 5.86 -6.12
N GLY A 136 -26.73 7.12 -6.40
CA GLY A 136 -25.96 7.96 -5.48
C GLY A 136 -24.48 7.60 -5.36
N ARG A 137 -23.96 6.74 -6.25
CA ARG A 137 -22.53 6.38 -6.29
C ARG A 137 -21.76 7.38 -7.14
N ALA A 138 -20.55 7.74 -6.70
CA ALA A 138 -19.66 8.61 -7.43
C ALA A 138 -19.09 7.90 -8.66
N GLU A 139 -19.36 8.41 -9.84
CA GLU A 139 -18.73 7.97 -11.08
C GLU A 139 -17.49 8.86 -11.34
N LEU A 140 -16.31 8.25 -11.24
CA LEU A 140 -15.05 8.96 -11.39
C LEU A 140 -14.66 9.10 -12.87
N SER A 141 -14.69 10.32 -13.37
CA SER A 141 -14.11 10.63 -14.68
C SER A 141 -12.57 10.45 -14.65
N GLU A 142 -11.92 10.26 -15.81
CA GLU A 142 -10.45 10.23 -15.90
C GLU A 142 -9.79 11.50 -15.35
N ALA A 143 -10.43 12.65 -15.53
CA ALA A 143 -9.99 13.92 -14.94
C ALA A 143 -10.06 13.87 -13.39
N ALA A 144 -11.13 13.31 -12.82
CA ALA A 144 -11.25 13.14 -11.37
C ALA A 144 -10.18 12.18 -10.82
N LYS A 145 -9.89 11.09 -11.52
CA LYS A 145 -8.82 10.16 -11.14
C LYS A 145 -7.45 10.84 -11.12
N THR A 146 -7.15 11.65 -12.11
CA THR A 146 -5.89 12.43 -12.17
C THR A 146 -5.77 13.36 -10.96
N LEU A 147 -6.83 14.10 -10.63
CA LEU A 147 -6.86 14.99 -9.48
C LEU A 147 -6.69 14.23 -8.14
N LEU A 148 -7.31 13.04 -8.02
CA LEU A 148 -7.14 12.17 -6.84
C LEU A 148 -5.68 11.72 -6.70
N ILE A 149 -5.02 11.34 -7.79
CA ILE A 149 -3.59 10.98 -7.79
C ILE A 149 -2.74 12.18 -7.35
N GLN A 150 -2.99 13.37 -7.90
CA GLN A 150 -2.28 14.59 -7.50
C GLN A 150 -2.47 14.87 -6.01
N ARG A 151 -3.71 14.78 -5.50
CA ARG A 151 -4.00 14.97 -4.07
C ARG A 151 -3.30 13.94 -3.18
N SER A 152 -3.31 12.67 -3.55
CA SER A 152 -2.63 11.61 -2.79
C SER A 152 -1.10 11.80 -2.76
N ARG A 153 -0.53 12.37 -3.81
CA ARG A 153 0.91 12.70 -3.88
C ARG A 153 1.31 13.76 -2.86
N ILE A 154 0.47 14.77 -2.59
CA ILE A 154 0.74 15.76 -1.54
C ILE A 154 0.87 15.06 -0.19
N VAL A 155 -0.10 14.22 0.17
CA VAL A 155 -0.09 13.47 1.43
C VAL A 155 1.12 12.55 1.53
N ALA A 156 1.45 11.84 0.46
CA ALA A 156 2.61 10.93 0.42
C ALA A 156 3.95 11.67 0.51
N GLY A 157 4.02 12.87 -0.09
CA GLY A 157 5.22 13.69 -0.19
C GLY A 157 5.37 14.75 0.90
N ALA A 158 4.49 14.80 1.92
CA ALA A 158 4.52 15.84 2.95
C ALA A 158 5.94 16.08 3.49
N ILE A 159 6.38 17.34 3.42
CA ILE A 159 7.80 17.70 3.64
C ILE A 159 8.26 17.43 5.08
N GLU A 160 7.37 17.54 6.04
CA GLU A 160 7.66 17.27 7.46
C GLU A 160 8.16 15.85 7.68
N LYS A 161 7.71 14.88 6.87
CA LYS A 161 8.15 13.47 6.98
C LYS A 161 9.67 13.31 6.94
N ILE A 162 10.36 14.08 6.11
CA ILE A 162 11.82 13.96 5.96
C ILE A 162 12.53 14.44 7.21
N ALA A 163 12.07 15.55 7.79
CA ALA A 163 12.64 16.08 9.03
C ALA A 163 12.42 15.13 10.21
N VAL A 164 11.19 14.62 10.36
CA VAL A 164 10.85 13.66 11.41
C VAL A 164 11.58 12.33 11.23
N LEU A 165 11.69 11.83 9.99
CA LEU A 165 12.49 10.64 9.69
C LEU A 165 13.94 10.83 10.13
N LYS A 166 14.54 11.98 9.84
CA LYS A 166 15.92 12.27 10.23
C LYS A 166 16.13 12.17 11.74
N GLU A 167 15.20 12.74 12.51
CA GLU A 167 15.30 12.68 13.98
C GLU A 167 15.19 11.25 14.49
N LEU A 168 14.21 10.47 14.00
CA LEU A 168 14.05 9.06 14.36
C LEU A 168 15.27 8.21 13.96
N MET A 169 15.83 8.45 12.79
CA MET A 169 16.95 7.67 12.26
C MET A 169 18.25 7.86 13.06
N LYS A 170 18.39 8.93 13.87
CA LYS A 170 19.55 9.12 14.74
C LYS A 170 19.73 7.97 15.74
N ASP A 171 18.62 7.40 16.20
CA ASP A 171 18.65 6.26 17.13
C ASP A 171 19.00 4.94 16.42
N TYR A 172 18.97 4.92 15.09
CA TYR A 172 19.17 3.73 14.24
C TYR A 172 20.47 3.74 13.44
N VAL A 173 21.35 4.73 13.62
CA VAL A 173 22.58 4.87 12.80
C VAL A 173 23.53 3.68 12.91
N ASN A 174 23.46 2.90 13.98
CA ASN A 174 24.25 1.71 14.19
C ASN A 174 23.48 0.40 13.90
N ASP A 175 22.19 0.51 13.55
CA ASP A 175 21.33 -0.63 13.28
C ASP A 175 21.40 -1.06 11.82
N ASN A 176 20.89 -2.26 11.55
CA ASN A 176 20.88 -2.87 10.23
C ASN A 176 19.48 -3.41 9.92
N GLN A 177 19.29 -3.83 8.66
CA GLN A 177 18.05 -4.46 8.19
C GLN A 177 16.85 -3.50 8.28
N ILE A 178 17.13 -2.23 7.96
CA ILE A 178 16.16 -1.13 7.95
C ILE A 178 15.60 -0.95 6.55
N LEU A 179 14.29 -0.82 6.46
CA LEU A 179 13.59 -0.41 5.24
C LEU A 179 13.02 1.00 5.40
N VAL A 180 13.29 1.87 4.45
CA VAL A 180 12.61 3.16 4.31
C VAL A 180 11.76 3.11 3.05
N TYR A 181 10.44 3.05 3.23
CA TYR A 181 9.49 2.97 2.13
C TYR A 181 8.97 4.36 1.77
N CYS A 182 9.32 4.84 0.58
CA CYS A 182 8.97 6.17 0.08
C CYS A 182 7.83 6.11 -0.94
N GLY A 183 7.13 7.23 -1.11
CA GLY A 183 6.25 7.45 -2.26
C GLY A 183 7.03 7.72 -3.54
N ALA A 184 6.41 7.42 -4.67
CA ALA A 184 6.87 7.89 -5.97
C ALA A 184 6.47 9.37 -6.16
N THR A 185 6.90 10.25 -5.25
CA THR A 185 6.44 11.65 -5.19
C THR A 185 7.60 12.62 -4.99
N LYS A 186 7.42 13.85 -5.51
CA LYS A 186 8.21 15.03 -5.12
C LYS A 186 7.50 15.71 -3.94
N PRO A 187 8.23 16.24 -2.97
CA PRO A 187 7.65 17.20 -2.04
C PRO A 187 7.01 18.36 -2.84
N TYR A 188 5.85 18.81 -2.42
CA TYR A 188 5.19 19.95 -3.06
C TYR A 188 6.09 21.19 -3.02
N ASN A 189 6.27 21.85 -4.15
CA ASN A 189 7.01 23.10 -4.26
C ASN A 189 6.15 24.11 -5.00
N PRO A 190 5.61 25.15 -4.32
CA PRO A 190 4.73 26.13 -4.93
C PRO A 190 5.39 26.96 -6.04
N ALA A 191 6.73 26.98 -6.11
CA ALA A 191 7.49 27.74 -7.10
C ALA A 191 7.70 26.98 -8.45
N LEU A 192 7.28 25.71 -8.54
CA LEU A 192 7.45 24.88 -9.73
C LEU A 192 6.12 24.66 -10.45
N ASP A 193 6.11 24.82 -11.78
CA ASP A 193 4.93 24.61 -12.62
C ASP A 193 4.52 23.14 -12.68
N GLU A 194 3.20 22.85 -12.71
CA GLU A 194 2.62 21.51 -12.65
C GLU A 194 2.85 20.66 -13.93
N SER A 195 3.47 21.22 -14.96
CA SER A 195 3.59 20.59 -16.28
C SER A 195 4.78 19.64 -16.45
N GLU A 196 5.68 19.50 -15.48
CA GLU A 196 6.86 18.65 -15.59
C GLU A 196 6.61 17.25 -15.05
N SER A 197 6.53 16.33 -16.00
CA SER A 197 6.22 14.90 -15.99
C SER A 197 7.16 13.99 -15.19
N ASP A 198 6.70 12.78 -14.96
CA ASP A 198 7.28 11.43 -14.71
C ASP A 198 8.61 11.23 -13.90
N ASP A 199 9.45 12.24 -13.73
CA ASP A 199 10.68 12.20 -12.91
C ASP A 199 10.40 12.42 -11.40
N GLU A 200 9.16 12.28 -10.99
CA GLU A 200 8.66 12.75 -9.70
C GLU A 200 9.02 11.85 -8.51
N GLY A 201 9.27 10.57 -8.74
CA GLY A 201 9.64 9.64 -7.67
C GLY A 201 11.08 9.79 -7.15
N GLU A 202 11.98 10.31 -7.98
CA GLU A 202 13.41 10.39 -7.63
C GLU A 202 13.74 11.39 -6.52
N ARG A 203 13.00 12.49 -6.38
CA ARG A 203 13.36 13.54 -5.42
C ARG A 203 13.26 13.11 -3.96
N GLN A 204 12.18 12.46 -3.54
CA GLN A 204 12.05 12.01 -2.15
C GLN A 204 13.11 10.95 -1.81
N ILE A 205 13.30 9.97 -2.67
CA ILE A 205 14.31 8.93 -2.49
C ILE A 205 15.73 9.50 -2.49
N VAL A 206 16.02 10.49 -3.36
CA VAL A 206 17.31 11.16 -3.41
C VAL A 206 17.57 12.00 -2.16
N MET A 207 16.57 12.75 -1.68
CA MET A 207 16.68 13.53 -0.45
C MET A 207 16.94 12.64 0.76
N ILE A 208 16.19 11.54 0.89
CA ILE A 208 16.38 10.57 1.97
C ILE A 208 17.75 9.90 1.87
N SER A 209 18.19 9.52 0.67
CA SER A 209 19.53 8.94 0.49
C SER A 209 20.66 9.87 0.90
N LYS A 210 20.54 11.15 0.54
CA LYS A 210 21.54 12.16 0.94
C LYS A 210 21.53 12.36 2.45
N MET A 211 20.34 12.46 3.05
CA MET A 211 20.19 12.65 4.49
C MET A 211 20.77 11.45 5.26
N LEU A 212 20.39 10.21 4.90
CA LEU A 212 20.89 9.02 5.58
C LEU A 212 22.37 8.78 5.31
N GLY A 213 22.83 8.91 4.05
CA GLY A 213 24.19 8.60 3.65
C GLY A 213 25.20 9.69 4.02
N LEU A 214 24.89 10.97 3.72
CA LEU A 214 25.85 12.06 3.89
C LEU A 214 25.76 12.71 5.28
N GLU A 215 24.57 12.85 5.84
CA GLU A 215 24.40 13.55 7.12
C GLU A 215 24.47 12.59 8.32
N LEU A 216 23.93 11.36 8.18
CA LEU A 216 23.95 10.36 9.25
C LEU A 216 25.02 9.27 9.06
N GLY A 217 25.73 9.24 7.93
CA GLY A 217 26.83 8.32 7.69
C GLY A 217 26.43 6.86 7.48
N MET A 218 25.16 6.60 7.19
CA MET A 218 24.63 5.24 7.01
C MET A 218 24.92 4.69 5.60
N ALA A 219 25.20 3.39 5.52
CA ALA A 219 25.32 2.69 4.25
C ALA A 219 23.92 2.34 3.70
N VAL A 220 23.49 3.06 2.68
CA VAL A 220 22.16 2.93 2.10
C VAL A 220 22.18 2.49 0.64
N ARG A 221 21.13 1.79 0.18
CA ARG A 221 20.95 1.39 -1.20
C ARG A 221 19.51 1.64 -1.65
N HIS A 222 19.33 2.11 -2.87
CA HIS A 222 18.02 2.17 -3.52
C HIS A 222 17.56 0.76 -3.89
N PHE A 223 16.26 0.55 -3.80
CA PHE A 223 15.59 -0.66 -4.23
C PHE A 223 14.30 -0.27 -4.95
N THR A 224 14.39 -0.15 -6.28
CA THR A 224 13.35 0.41 -7.13
C THR A 224 12.99 -0.53 -8.28
N SER A 225 12.24 -0.06 -9.27
CA SER A 225 11.99 -0.81 -10.50
C SER A 225 13.14 -0.75 -11.50
N ASN A 226 14.14 0.09 -11.27
CA ASN A 226 15.24 0.31 -12.21
C ASN A 226 16.27 -0.81 -12.17
N GLU A 227 16.43 -1.50 -11.03
CA GLU A 227 17.37 -2.60 -10.89
C GLU A 227 16.88 -3.85 -11.61
N SER A 228 17.78 -4.52 -12.32
CA SER A 228 17.51 -5.83 -12.93
C SER A 228 17.22 -6.90 -11.88
N ALA A 229 16.61 -8.03 -12.29
CA ALA A 229 16.31 -9.13 -11.39
C ALA A 229 17.55 -9.66 -10.66
N LYS A 230 18.71 -9.72 -11.38
CA LYS A 230 19.98 -10.18 -10.81
C LYS A 230 20.50 -9.19 -9.76
N GLU A 231 20.51 -7.89 -10.07
CA GLU A 231 20.93 -6.85 -9.12
C GLU A 231 20.05 -6.85 -7.86
N ARG A 232 18.75 -7.06 -8.00
CA ARG A 232 17.84 -7.14 -6.85
C ARG A 232 18.18 -8.32 -5.94
N GLU A 233 18.52 -9.49 -6.48
CA GLU A 233 18.92 -10.64 -5.66
C GLU A 233 20.26 -10.38 -4.96
N GLU A 234 21.23 -9.75 -5.64
CA GLU A 234 22.50 -9.34 -5.04
C GLU A 234 22.30 -8.33 -3.90
N ILE A 235 21.46 -7.31 -4.10
CA ILE A 235 21.14 -6.31 -3.07
C ILE A 235 20.46 -6.99 -1.86
N LYS A 236 19.52 -7.90 -2.09
CA LYS A 236 18.87 -8.64 -0.99
C LYS A 236 19.85 -9.48 -0.19
N ALA A 237 20.76 -10.18 -0.84
CA ALA A 237 21.78 -10.97 -0.16
C ALA A 237 22.69 -10.09 0.70
N GLN A 238 23.23 -9.01 0.13
CA GLN A 238 24.10 -8.05 0.83
C GLN A 238 23.39 -7.39 2.02
N PHE A 239 22.12 -7.04 1.85
CA PHE A 239 21.30 -6.46 2.92
C PHE A 239 21.02 -7.47 4.04
N ALA A 240 20.74 -8.73 3.70
CA ALA A 240 20.52 -9.80 4.68
C ALA A 240 21.77 -10.09 5.52
N GLU A 241 22.96 -10.04 4.88
CA GLU A 241 24.26 -10.21 5.52
C GLU A 241 24.75 -8.94 6.26
N THR A 242 23.99 -7.85 6.19
CA THR A 242 24.34 -6.54 6.77
C THR A 242 25.69 -5.98 6.28
N ASN A 243 26.08 -6.30 5.04
CA ASN A 243 27.34 -5.88 4.44
C ASN A 243 27.19 -5.61 2.92
N PRO A 244 27.36 -4.40 2.43
CA PRO A 244 27.66 -3.19 3.23
C PRO A 244 26.39 -2.44 3.72
N TYR A 245 25.19 -2.82 3.29
CA TYR A 245 24.00 -1.98 3.43
C TYR A 245 23.27 -2.17 4.77
N GLN A 246 23.09 -1.05 5.48
CA GLN A 246 22.29 -0.96 6.70
C GLN A 246 20.80 -0.74 6.38
N ALA A 247 20.52 0.10 5.38
CA ALA A 247 19.17 0.47 5.00
C ALA A 247 18.91 0.34 3.50
N LEU A 248 17.71 -0.13 3.15
CA LEU A 248 17.17 -0.05 1.80
C LEU A 248 16.15 1.09 1.73
N ILE A 249 16.25 1.91 0.68
CA ILE A 249 15.28 2.96 0.37
C ILE A 249 14.48 2.48 -0.84
N ALA A 250 13.18 2.22 -0.65
CA ALA A 250 12.34 1.54 -1.63
C ALA A 250 11.15 2.39 -2.08
N ILE A 251 10.83 2.33 -3.37
CA ILE A 251 9.61 2.88 -3.96
C ILE A 251 8.83 1.75 -4.60
N LYS A 252 7.54 1.59 -4.25
CA LYS A 252 6.60 0.60 -4.84
C LYS A 252 7.06 -0.87 -4.87
N CYS A 253 8.28 -1.16 -4.45
CA CYS A 253 8.87 -2.50 -4.57
C CYS A 253 8.29 -3.53 -3.61
N LEU A 254 7.57 -3.09 -2.57
CA LEU A 254 6.92 -3.99 -1.63
C LEU A 254 5.51 -4.41 -2.09
N ASP A 255 4.99 -3.83 -3.15
CA ASP A 255 3.61 -4.07 -3.57
C ASP A 255 3.47 -5.38 -4.35
N GLU A 256 4.47 -5.74 -5.20
CA GLU A 256 4.41 -6.99 -5.97
C GLU A 256 5.78 -7.71 -6.03
N GLY A 257 5.78 -9.02 -5.74
CA GLY A 257 6.89 -9.94 -6.06
C GLY A 257 8.18 -9.82 -5.25
N VAL A 258 8.35 -8.80 -4.40
CA VAL A 258 9.60 -8.62 -3.63
C VAL A 258 9.51 -9.30 -2.27
N ASN A 259 10.50 -10.15 -1.98
CA ASN A 259 10.64 -10.86 -0.72
C ASN A 259 11.96 -10.49 -0.05
N ILE A 260 11.89 -9.75 1.08
CA ILE A 260 13.05 -9.39 1.90
C ILE A 260 12.74 -9.73 3.36
N PRO A 261 12.82 -11.00 3.78
CA PRO A 261 12.43 -11.42 5.12
C PRO A 261 13.31 -10.83 6.23
N SER A 262 14.53 -10.43 5.88
CA SER A 262 15.51 -9.87 6.82
C SER A 262 15.16 -8.47 7.36
N ILE A 263 14.16 -7.77 6.82
CA ILE A 263 13.73 -6.46 7.33
C ILE A 263 13.30 -6.59 8.80
N LYS A 264 13.97 -5.87 9.70
CA LYS A 264 13.62 -5.78 11.13
C LYS A 264 12.84 -4.52 11.44
N THR A 265 13.27 -3.38 10.90
CA THR A 265 12.64 -2.08 11.12
C THR A 265 12.18 -1.50 9.80
N ALA A 266 10.93 -1.04 9.73
CA ALA A 266 10.37 -0.41 8.54
C ALA A 266 9.85 0.99 8.87
N PHE A 267 10.31 2.00 8.13
CA PHE A 267 9.79 3.37 8.14
C PHE A 267 8.92 3.55 6.89
N ILE A 268 7.61 3.66 7.06
CA ILE A 268 6.63 3.77 5.97
C ILE A 268 6.22 5.24 5.82
N LEU A 269 6.88 5.98 4.93
CA LEU A 269 6.58 7.40 4.68
C LEU A 269 5.38 7.59 3.77
N ALA A 270 5.18 6.68 2.84
CA ALA A 270 4.07 6.74 1.90
C ALA A 270 3.23 5.47 2.02
N SER A 271 2.06 5.60 2.59
CA SER A 271 1.07 4.56 2.62
C SER A 271 0.03 4.79 1.54
N SER A 272 -0.38 3.72 0.87
CA SER A 272 -1.54 3.76 -0.01
C SER A 272 -2.81 3.87 0.84
N THR A 273 -3.83 4.52 0.30
CA THR A 273 -5.18 4.51 0.86
C THR A 273 -5.85 3.15 0.65
N ASN A 274 -5.35 2.34 -0.27
CA ASN A 274 -5.88 1.01 -0.56
C ASN A 274 -5.53 0.01 0.56
N PRO A 275 -6.51 -0.51 1.32
CA PRO A 275 -6.30 -1.46 2.41
C PRO A 275 -5.47 -2.67 2.01
N LYS A 276 -5.69 -3.17 0.81
CA LYS A 276 -4.98 -4.33 0.27
C LYS A 276 -3.47 -4.10 0.20
N GLU A 277 -3.04 -2.95 -0.34
CA GLU A 277 -1.63 -2.66 -0.52
C GLU A 277 -0.89 -2.56 0.81
N TYR A 278 -1.44 -1.85 1.78
CA TYR A 278 -0.78 -1.72 3.07
C TYR A 278 -0.80 -3.03 3.89
N ILE A 279 -1.85 -3.87 3.77
CA ILE A 279 -1.89 -5.20 4.38
C ILE A 279 -0.80 -6.09 3.77
N GLN A 280 -0.66 -6.11 2.44
CA GLN A 280 0.38 -6.88 1.76
C GLN A 280 1.79 -6.42 2.15
N ARG A 281 2.04 -5.09 2.19
CA ARG A 281 3.34 -4.52 2.62
C ARG A 281 3.68 -4.97 4.03
N ARG A 282 2.73 -4.83 4.97
CA ARG A 282 2.91 -5.29 6.35
C ARG A 282 3.25 -6.77 6.40
N GLY A 283 2.49 -7.62 5.73
CA GLY A 283 2.73 -9.05 5.68
C GLY A 283 4.15 -9.41 5.20
N ARG A 284 4.73 -8.64 4.29
CA ARG A 284 6.11 -8.85 3.81
C ARG A 284 7.17 -8.45 4.83
N VAL A 285 6.95 -7.36 5.57
CA VAL A 285 7.81 -6.94 6.68
C VAL A 285 7.79 -7.97 7.81
N LEU A 286 6.66 -8.66 8.03
CA LEU A 286 6.50 -9.62 9.12
C LEU A 286 6.99 -11.04 8.80
N ARG A 287 7.58 -11.30 7.64
CA ARG A 287 8.11 -12.63 7.31
C ARG A 287 9.19 -13.05 8.29
N LYS A 288 9.17 -14.34 8.62
CA LYS A 288 10.18 -14.94 9.52
C LYS A 288 11.56 -14.89 8.90
N TYR A 289 12.54 -14.60 9.72
CA TYR A 289 13.97 -14.61 9.37
C TYR A 289 14.80 -15.03 10.60
N PRO A 290 15.90 -15.77 10.45
CA PRO A 290 16.77 -16.14 11.58
C PRO A 290 17.24 -14.91 12.37
N GLY A 291 17.10 -14.94 13.68
CA GLY A 291 17.46 -13.82 14.55
C GLY A 291 16.51 -12.62 14.50
N LYS A 292 15.28 -12.83 14.02
CA LYS A 292 14.22 -11.82 14.02
C LYS A 292 13.06 -12.27 14.90
N ASP A 293 13.07 -11.87 16.16
CA ASP A 293 12.04 -12.21 17.14
C ASP A 293 10.79 -11.32 16.98
N TYR A 294 10.99 -10.08 16.60
CA TYR A 294 9.92 -9.11 16.29
C TYR A 294 10.36 -8.16 15.16
N ALA A 295 9.39 -7.48 14.60
CA ALA A 295 9.59 -6.37 13.68
C ALA A 295 9.13 -5.06 14.33
N VAL A 296 9.68 -3.93 13.88
CA VAL A 296 9.23 -2.59 14.28
C VAL A 296 8.75 -1.85 13.04
N ILE A 297 7.56 -1.28 13.11
CA ILE A 297 6.95 -0.51 12.01
C ILE A 297 6.66 0.90 12.50
N TYR A 298 7.33 1.87 11.90
CA TYR A 298 7.04 3.29 12.00
C TYR A 298 6.19 3.70 10.79
N ASP A 299 4.95 4.11 11.01
CA ASP A 299 4.03 4.52 9.95
C ASP A 299 3.74 6.01 10.04
N PHE A 300 4.12 6.76 9.02
CA PHE A 300 3.93 8.21 8.98
C PHE A 300 2.49 8.55 8.61
N VAL A 301 1.74 8.92 9.63
CA VAL A 301 0.32 9.30 9.58
C VAL A 301 0.24 10.79 9.27
N THR A 302 -0.25 11.14 8.09
CA THR A 302 -0.32 12.54 7.66
C THR A 302 -1.67 13.14 8.00
N LEU A 303 -1.68 14.09 8.91
CA LEU A 303 -2.86 14.89 9.24
C LEU A 303 -2.85 16.22 8.47
N PRO A 304 -4.01 16.80 8.18
CA PRO A 304 -4.08 18.12 7.55
C PRO A 304 -3.37 19.21 8.35
N ARG A 305 -3.52 19.19 9.68
CA ARG A 305 -2.97 20.20 10.61
C ARG A 305 -2.45 19.54 11.89
N PRO A 306 -1.56 20.20 12.64
CA PRO A 306 -1.26 19.82 14.01
C PRO A 306 -2.52 19.76 14.88
N LEU A 307 -2.59 18.80 15.80
CA LEU A 307 -3.80 18.54 16.60
C LEU A 307 -4.27 19.77 17.43
N ASN A 308 -3.33 20.62 17.84
CA ASN A 308 -3.60 21.84 18.60
C ASN A 308 -4.08 23.01 17.71
N GLU A 309 -4.08 22.85 16.40
CA GLU A 309 -4.49 23.88 15.42
C GLU A 309 -5.78 23.51 14.69
N VAL A 310 -6.40 22.39 15.04
CA VAL A 310 -7.67 21.96 14.46
C VAL A 310 -8.81 22.73 15.06
N ASP A 311 -9.54 23.50 14.23
CA ASP A 311 -10.82 24.10 14.62
C ASP A 311 -11.96 23.17 14.18
N ALA A 312 -12.59 22.52 15.16
CA ALA A 312 -13.68 21.58 14.94
C ALA A 312 -14.96 22.25 14.39
N TYR A 313 -15.03 23.58 14.37
CA TYR A 313 -16.21 24.34 13.90
C TYR A 313 -16.08 24.85 12.46
N GLU A 314 -14.91 24.72 11.83
CA GLU A 314 -14.75 25.03 10.40
C GLU A 314 -15.34 23.92 9.51
N ASP A 315 -15.85 24.29 8.33
CA ASP A 315 -16.34 23.31 7.32
C ASP A 315 -15.13 22.65 6.59
N ASN A 316 -14.53 21.69 7.28
CA ASN A 316 -13.28 21.03 6.86
C ASN A 316 -13.50 19.61 6.34
N LYS A 317 -14.54 19.39 5.50
CA LYS A 317 -14.92 18.03 5.05
C LYS A 317 -13.75 17.23 4.47
N SER A 318 -12.93 17.84 3.62
CA SER A 318 -11.78 17.16 3.01
C SER A 318 -10.69 16.82 4.04
N GLU A 319 -10.52 17.64 5.07
CA GLU A 319 -9.57 17.40 6.15
C GLU A 319 -10.06 16.27 7.05
N ILE A 320 -11.35 16.27 7.38
CA ILE A 320 -12.02 15.21 8.14
C ILE A 320 -11.92 13.86 7.42
N SER A 321 -12.12 13.86 6.09
CA SER A 321 -11.96 12.66 5.27
C SER A 321 -10.53 12.11 5.34
N LEU A 322 -9.50 12.96 5.24
CA LEU A 322 -8.11 12.53 5.39
C LEU A 322 -7.86 11.93 6.78
N ALA A 323 -8.27 12.64 7.84
CA ALA A 323 -8.08 12.16 9.21
C ALA A 323 -8.76 10.80 9.47
N ARG A 324 -9.98 10.60 8.93
CA ARG A 324 -10.69 9.31 9.04
C ARG A 324 -9.95 8.16 8.37
N ARG A 325 -9.39 8.39 7.19
CA ARG A 325 -8.61 7.37 6.45
C ARG A 325 -7.35 6.99 7.21
N GLU A 326 -6.64 7.98 7.71
CA GLU A 326 -5.46 7.74 8.53
C GLU A 326 -5.81 6.93 9.80
N ILE A 327 -6.91 7.28 10.48
CA ILE A 327 -7.41 6.51 11.63
C ILE A 327 -7.75 5.06 11.24
N ALA A 328 -8.42 4.85 10.12
CA ALA A 328 -8.77 3.51 9.66
C ALA A 328 -7.51 2.65 9.43
N ARG A 329 -6.46 3.22 8.82
CA ARG A 329 -5.17 2.56 8.65
C ARG A 329 -4.48 2.30 9.98
N MET A 330 -4.47 3.27 10.89
CA MET A 330 -3.91 3.09 12.23
C MET A 330 -4.58 1.96 13.00
N LYS A 331 -5.91 1.87 12.94
CA LYS A 331 -6.68 0.76 13.55
C LYS A 331 -6.26 -0.57 12.99
N GLU A 332 -6.17 -0.68 11.67
CA GLU A 332 -5.79 -1.92 10.99
C GLU A 332 -4.36 -2.39 11.35
N PHE A 333 -3.42 -1.47 11.50
CA PHE A 333 -2.06 -1.81 11.91
C PHE A 333 -1.93 -2.04 13.43
N GLY A 334 -2.63 -1.24 14.23
CA GLY A 334 -2.45 -1.21 15.67
C GLY A 334 -3.08 -2.38 16.42
N HIS A 335 -4.27 -2.83 16.00
CA HIS A 335 -5.10 -3.76 16.81
C HIS A 335 -4.45 -5.14 17.06
N ILE A 336 -3.56 -5.61 16.18
CA ILE A 336 -2.82 -6.88 16.35
C ILE A 336 -1.34 -6.69 16.67
N SER A 337 -0.89 -5.46 16.89
CA SER A 337 0.47 -5.14 17.31
C SER A 337 0.71 -5.55 18.77
N GLN A 338 1.98 -5.52 19.20
CA GLN A 338 2.33 -5.81 20.60
C GLN A 338 2.07 -4.61 21.54
N ASN A 339 1.78 -3.43 20.98
CA ASN A 339 1.55 -2.16 21.70
C ASN A 339 0.26 -1.44 21.26
N PRO A 340 -0.91 -2.10 21.22
CA PRO A 340 -2.13 -1.51 20.68
C PRO A 340 -2.58 -0.26 21.46
N GLN A 341 -2.27 -0.16 22.77
CA GLN A 341 -2.67 0.95 23.62
C GLN A 341 -2.11 2.32 23.18
N GLU A 342 -0.91 2.34 22.58
CA GLU A 342 -0.31 3.56 22.05
C GLU A 342 -1.14 4.08 20.87
N THR A 343 -1.52 3.19 19.97
CA THR A 343 -2.37 3.49 18.81
C THR A 343 -3.76 3.95 19.23
N ASP A 344 -4.39 3.24 20.16
CA ASP A 344 -5.74 3.56 20.64
C ASP A 344 -5.79 4.94 21.31
N LYS A 345 -4.76 5.28 22.09
CA LYS A 345 -4.62 6.61 22.70
C LYS A 345 -4.56 7.70 21.64
N LEU A 346 -3.70 7.52 20.63
CA LEU A 346 -3.48 8.51 19.58
C LEU A 346 -4.73 8.66 18.68
N ILE A 347 -5.41 7.55 18.36
CA ILE A 347 -6.68 7.58 17.64
C ILE A 347 -7.73 8.40 18.40
N LYS A 348 -7.79 8.23 19.72
CA LYS A 348 -8.71 9.02 20.56
C LYS A 348 -8.38 10.50 20.51
N GLU A 349 -7.11 10.88 20.61
CA GLU A 349 -6.65 12.27 20.52
C GLU A 349 -7.04 12.90 19.17
N ILE A 350 -6.81 12.20 18.05
CA ILE A 350 -7.20 12.66 16.71
C ILE A 350 -8.73 12.76 16.58
N THR A 351 -9.46 11.75 17.08
CA THR A 351 -10.92 11.73 17.05
C THR A 351 -11.53 12.93 17.76
N VAL A 352 -11.00 13.28 18.93
CA VAL A 352 -11.44 14.44 19.73
C VAL A 352 -11.09 15.74 19.00
N ALA A 353 -9.84 15.90 18.53
CA ALA A 353 -9.39 17.11 17.87
C ALA A 353 -10.22 17.44 16.62
N TYR A 354 -10.52 16.45 15.79
CA TYR A 354 -11.31 16.62 14.56
C TYR A 354 -12.83 16.47 14.77
N GLY A 355 -13.30 16.29 16.01
CA GLY A 355 -14.75 16.17 16.33
C GLY A 355 -15.44 15.00 15.65
N LEU A 356 -14.71 13.90 15.35
CA LEU A 356 -15.21 12.80 14.51
C LEU A 356 -16.34 12.02 15.18
N ASP A 357 -16.48 12.05 16.51
CA ASP A 357 -17.57 11.40 17.25
C ASP A 357 -18.93 12.08 17.04
N MET A 358 -18.94 13.36 16.63
CA MET A 358 -20.14 14.17 16.45
C MET A 358 -20.68 14.14 15.02
N ILE A 359 -19.89 13.67 14.06
CA ILE A 359 -20.24 13.69 12.64
C ILE A 359 -20.89 12.35 12.27
N LYS A 360 -22.20 12.37 11.97
CA LYS A 360 -22.90 11.22 11.42
C LYS A 360 -22.31 10.83 10.07
N ASN A 361 -22.14 9.51 9.82
CA ASN A 361 -21.58 8.89 8.61
C ASN A 361 -22.37 9.24 7.34
N GLN A 362 -22.29 10.46 6.82
CA GLN A 362 -22.98 10.90 5.61
C GLN A 362 -22.05 11.46 4.53
N GLU A 363 -20.74 11.31 4.66
CA GLU A 363 -19.81 11.83 3.67
C GLU A 363 -19.37 10.76 2.68
N VAL A 364 -19.58 11.07 1.40
CA VAL A 364 -19.09 10.26 0.29
C VAL A 364 -17.58 10.43 0.23
N ASP A 365 -16.86 9.36 0.50
CA ASP A 365 -15.41 9.34 0.37
C ASP A 365 -15.05 9.11 -1.10
N TYR A 366 -14.43 10.13 -1.75
CA TYR A 366 -13.95 10.03 -3.12
C TYR A 366 -12.57 9.39 -3.10
N GLU A 367 -12.47 8.10 -3.43
CA GLU A 367 -11.20 7.36 -3.50
C GLU A 367 -11.04 6.60 -4.82
N LEU A 368 -9.76 6.37 -5.22
CA LEU A 368 -9.35 5.50 -6.29
C LEU A 368 -9.23 4.05 -5.83
#